data_077d0ed753f409db2d7cab19a6a6f744
#
_entry.id   077d0ed753f409db2d7cab19a6a6f744
#
_cell.length_a   1.000
_cell.length_b   1.000
_cell.length_c   1.000
_cell.angle_alpha   90.00
_cell.angle_beta   90.00
_cell.angle_gamma   90.00
#
_symmetry.space_group_name_H-M   'P 1'
#
loop_
_entity.id
_entity.type
_entity.pdbx_description
1 polymer ?
#
loop_
_entity_poly.entity_id
_entity_poly.type
_entity_poly.pdbx_seq_one_letter_code
_entity_poly.pdbx_strand_id
1 'polypeptide(L)'
;MIKEQRREILRKKKRKRNILIVLALLILLAGIGALLVTQVFTVKKVNVVGNEIYTDEQIEEIVLSDEHSWSSLYVYMKYRFLRTQKLPFVDTMEVSLQPAKPHELTVEVYEKGILGYLYISSIDQNAYFDKDGFVVETSQEVMGDVPEIEGLTCDSVILYEKLPLANDMALKNLLALTQLLQKYEIPAERIKYEEASGSMTVYSGKITVLVGNADNLAQKIMRLQYILPQLEGKKGTLHLESWTSETTDIIFVPKKSKKSK
;
A
#
# COMPACT_ATOMS: atom_id res chain seq x y z
N MET A 1 -64.36 50.33 -6.27
CA MET A 1 -64.02 49.56 -5.06
C MET A 1 -64.29 48.02 -5.21
N ILE A 2 -65.52 47.56 -5.45
CA ILE A 2 -65.85 46.13 -5.48
C ILE A 2 -65.12 45.37 -6.64
N LYS A 3 -64.95 45.94 -7.81
CA LYS A 3 -64.25 45.30 -8.96
C LYS A 3 -62.74 45.14 -8.73
N GLU A 4 -62.10 46.07 -8.02
CA GLU A 4 -60.68 46.00 -7.69
C GLU A 4 -60.37 44.96 -6.63
N GLN A 5 -61.14 44.90 -5.58
CA GLN A 5 -61.03 43.85 -4.54
C GLN A 5 -61.20 42.44 -5.14
N ARG A 6 -62.15 42.29 -6.08
CA ARG A 6 -62.34 40.99 -6.79
C ARG A 6 -61.15 40.62 -7.68
N ARG A 7 -60.53 41.60 -8.34
CA ARG A 7 -59.30 41.40 -9.15
C ARG A 7 -58.08 41.04 -8.23
N GLU A 8 -57.94 41.64 -7.11
CA GLU A 8 -56.89 41.30 -6.14
C GLU A 8 -57.04 39.88 -5.56
N ILE A 9 -58.23 39.47 -5.20
CA ILE A 9 -58.54 38.14 -4.73
C ILE A 9 -58.22 37.10 -5.80
N LEU A 10 -58.57 37.37 -7.07
CA LEU A 10 -58.27 36.49 -8.20
C LEU A 10 -56.78 36.41 -8.47
N ARG A 11 -56.04 37.53 -8.37
CA ARG A 11 -54.59 37.57 -8.50
C ARG A 11 -53.91 36.80 -7.38
N LYS A 12 -54.31 36.95 -6.15
CA LYS A 12 -53.81 36.19 -4.96
C LYS A 12 -54.09 34.69 -5.12
N LYS A 13 -55.28 34.31 -5.59
CA LYS A 13 -55.66 32.90 -5.84
C LYS A 13 -54.82 32.29 -7.00
N LYS A 14 -54.59 33.04 -8.08
CA LYS A 14 -53.73 32.61 -9.19
C LYS A 14 -52.28 32.48 -8.76
N ARG A 15 -51.77 33.42 -7.95
CA ARG A 15 -50.42 33.34 -7.40
C ARG A 15 -50.22 32.15 -6.48
N LYS A 16 -51.17 31.88 -5.58
CA LYS A 16 -51.13 30.65 -4.71
C LYS A 16 -51.17 29.37 -5.54
N ARG A 17 -52.01 29.30 -6.59
CA ARG A 17 -52.07 28.14 -7.47
C ARG A 17 -50.72 27.92 -8.22
N ASN A 18 -50.12 28.98 -8.74
CA ASN A 18 -48.82 28.87 -9.41
C ASN A 18 -47.72 28.43 -8.43
N ILE A 19 -47.72 28.92 -7.19
CA ILE A 19 -46.77 28.46 -6.18
C ILE A 19 -46.96 26.97 -5.88
N LEU A 20 -48.19 26.49 -5.76
CA LEU A 20 -48.49 25.08 -5.54
C LEU A 20 -48.06 24.22 -6.74
N ILE A 21 -48.26 24.68 -7.96
CA ILE A 21 -47.77 23.97 -9.16
C ILE A 21 -46.24 23.88 -9.20
N VAL A 22 -45.55 24.99 -8.88
CA VAL A 22 -44.06 24.98 -8.80
C VAL A 22 -43.60 24.04 -7.72
N LEU A 23 -44.23 24.05 -6.56
CA LEU A 23 -43.88 23.12 -5.44
C LEU A 23 -44.10 21.66 -5.83
N ALA A 24 -45.22 21.36 -6.49
CA ALA A 24 -45.50 20.01 -6.97
C ALA A 24 -44.50 19.55 -8.04
N LEU A 25 -44.07 20.43 -8.95
CA LEU A 25 -43.02 20.16 -9.93
C LEU A 25 -41.67 19.91 -9.26
N LEU A 26 -41.34 20.67 -8.21
CA LEU A 26 -40.10 20.47 -7.46
C LEU A 26 -40.10 19.11 -6.71
N ILE A 27 -41.23 18.76 -6.11
CA ILE A 27 -41.37 17.43 -5.44
C ILE A 27 -41.29 16.30 -6.47
N LEU A 28 -41.90 16.44 -7.62
CA LEU A 28 -41.83 15.47 -8.73
C LEU A 28 -40.38 15.28 -9.21
N LEU A 29 -39.67 16.40 -9.46
CA LEU A 29 -38.27 16.38 -9.86
C LEU A 29 -37.37 15.76 -8.80
N ALA A 30 -37.62 16.06 -7.51
CA ALA A 30 -36.88 15.43 -6.41
C ALA A 30 -37.14 13.92 -6.33
N GLY A 31 -38.39 13.48 -6.54
CA GLY A 31 -38.76 12.07 -6.59
C GLY A 31 -38.09 11.33 -7.77
N ILE A 32 -38.08 11.91 -8.95
CA ILE A 32 -37.39 11.36 -10.12
C ILE A 32 -35.87 11.31 -9.85
N GLY A 33 -35.28 12.37 -9.28
CA GLY A 33 -33.88 12.40 -8.90
C GLY A 33 -33.51 11.30 -7.91
N ALA A 34 -34.33 11.08 -6.89
CA ALA A 34 -34.13 10.00 -5.91
C ALA A 34 -34.21 8.60 -6.57
N LEU A 35 -35.18 8.38 -7.46
CA LEU A 35 -35.29 7.12 -8.22
C LEU A 35 -34.07 6.90 -9.13
N LEU A 36 -33.60 7.92 -9.80
CA LEU A 36 -32.40 7.81 -10.64
C LEU A 36 -31.17 7.46 -9.81
N VAL A 37 -30.98 8.09 -8.65
CA VAL A 37 -29.85 7.77 -7.76
C VAL A 37 -29.92 6.31 -7.30
N THR A 38 -31.08 5.81 -6.90
CA THR A 38 -31.22 4.42 -6.41
C THR A 38 -31.16 3.36 -7.51
N GLN A 39 -31.50 3.68 -8.74
CA GLN A 39 -31.51 2.69 -9.84
C GLN A 39 -30.22 2.72 -10.67
N VAL A 40 -29.68 3.92 -10.92
CA VAL A 40 -28.55 4.13 -11.82
C VAL A 40 -27.22 4.03 -11.08
N PHE A 41 -27.15 4.58 -9.86
CA PHE A 41 -25.91 4.69 -9.10
C PHE A 41 -25.74 3.61 -8.02
N THR A 42 -26.40 2.46 -8.13
CA THR A 42 -26.15 1.33 -7.23
C THR A 42 -24.81 0.67 -7.58
N VAL A 43 -23.90 0.55 -6.61
CA VAL A 43 -22.61 -0.14 -6.79
C VAL A 43 -22.85 -1.60 -7.15
N LYS A 44 -22.28 -2.05 -8.27
CA LYS A 44 -22.30 -3.44 -8.73
C LYS A 44 -20.92 -4.03 -8.85
N LYS A 45 -19.91 -3.18 -9.07
CA LYS A 45 -18.54 -3.61 -9.23
C LYS A 45 -17.58 -2.54 -8.72
N VAL A 46 -16.55 -2.99 -8.01
CA VAL A 46 -15.40 -2.17 -7.65
C VAL A 46 -14.18 -2.77 -8.33
N ASN A 47 -13.43 -1.95 -9.04
CA ASN A 47 -12.14 -2.33 -9.62
C ASN A 47 -11.06 -1.66 -8.79
N VAL A 48 -10.22 -2.45 -8.14
CA VAL A 48 -9.09 -1.95 -7.35
C VAL A 48 -7.82 -2.06 -8.17
N VAL A 49 -6.97 -1.05 -8.11
CA VAL A 49 -5.68 -1.02 -8.81
C VAL A 49 -4.62 -0.34 -7.94
N GLY A 50 -3.37 -0.78 -8.05
CA GLY A 50 -2.21 -0.20 -7.36
C GLY A 50 -2.00 -0.68 -5.91
N ASN A 51 -2.77 -1.66 -5.47
CA ASN A 51 -2.61 -2.31 -4.18
C ASN A 51 -1.61 -3.48 -4.28
N GLU A 52 -0.66 -3.55 -3.37
CA GLU A 52 0.33 -4.64 -3.22
C GLU A 52 0.25 -5.27 -1.82
N ILE A 53 -0.03 -4.46 -0.78
CA ILE A 53 -0.11 -4.87 0.62
C ILE A 53 -1.51 -5.36 0.98
N TYR A 54 -2.54 -4.66 0.48
CA TYR A 54 -3.94 -5.03 0.72
C TYR A 54 -4.52 -5.80 -0.46
N THR A 55 -5.41 -6.75 -0.19
CA THR A 55 -6.15 -7.42 -1.27
C THR A 55 -7.28 -6.54 -1.81
N ASP A 56 -7.75 -6.86 -3.03
CA ASP A 56 -8.88 -6.13 -3.65
C ASP A 56 -10.11 -6.16 -2.75
N GLU A 57 -10.39 -7.31 -2.13
CA GLU A 57 -11.53 -7.51 -1.24
C GLU A 57 -11.44 -6.66 0.03
N GLN A 58 -10.23 -6.53 0.60
CA GLN A 58 -10.00 -5.70 1.78
C GLN A 58 -10.23 -4.22 1.45
N ILE A 59 -9.73 -3.75 0.32
CA ILE A 59 -9.96 -2.36 -0.12
C ILE A 59 -11.45 -2.12 -0.43
N GLU A 60 -12.11 -3.07 -1.10
CA GLU A 60 -13.56 -2.98 -1.37
C GLU A 60 -14.36 -2.87 -0.07
N GLU A 61 -14.10 -3.74 0.92
CA GLU A 61 -14.76 -3.72 2.22
C GLU A 61 -14.59 -2.37 2.94
N ILE A 62 -13.37 -1.81 2.91
CA ILE A 62 -13.07 -0.51 3.52
C ILE A 62 -13.81 0.62 2.80
N VAL A 63 -13.79 0.63 1.49
CA VAL A 63 -14.43 1.68 0.66
C VAL A 63 -15.94 1.65 0.82
N LEU A 64 -16.52 0.44 0.93
CA LEU A 64 -17.97 0.21 1.06
C LEU A 64 -18.47 0.07 2.51
N SER A 65 -17.67 0.41 3.51
CA SER A 65 -17.97 0.22 4.94
C SER A 65 -19.14 1.06 5.48
N ASP A 66 -19.57 2.11 4.80
CA ASP A 66 -20.60 3.03 5.25
C ASP A 66 -22.02 2.54 4.87
N GLU A 67 -23.01 2.94 5.67
CA GLU A 67 -24.44 2.66 5.43
C GLU A 67 -24.93 3.14 4.05
N HIS A 68 -24.31 4.21 3.50
CA HIS A 68 -24.71 4.82 2.23
C HIS A 68 -23.83 4.37 1.04
N SER A 69 -22.88 3.47 1.28
CA SER A 69 -21.93 3.00 0.26
C SER A 69 -22.57 2.10 -0.83
N TRP A 70 -23.86 1.79 -0.69
CA TRP A 70 -24.62 1.20 -1.78
C TRP A 70 -24.69 2.10 -3.03
N SER A 71 -24.48 3.41 -2.89
CA SER A 71 -24.51 4.41 -3.97
C SER A 71 -23.11 4.77 -4.43
N SER A 72 -22.79 4.44 -5.68
CA SER A 72 -21.51 4.80 -6.31
C SER A 72 -21.25 6.31 -6.34
N LEU A 73 -22.32 7.11 -6.52
CA LEU A 73 -22.24 8.55 -6.48
C LEU A 73 -21.87 9.06 -5.08
N TYR A 74 -22.44 8.47 -4.03
CA TYR A 74 -22.09 8.79 -2.64
C TYR A 74 -20.63 8.47 -2.36
N VAL A 75 -20.17 7.25 -2.70
CA VAL A 75 -18.79 6.82 -2.49
C VAL A 75 -17.82 7.77 -3.22
N TYR A 76 -18.07 8.07 -4.48
CA TYR A 76 -17.27 9.02 -5.25
C TYR A 76 -17.20 10.39 -4.57
N MET A 77 -18.34 10.96 -4.16
CA MET A 77 -18.40 12.25 -3.48
C MET A 77 -17.68 12.25 -2.13
N LYS A 78 -17.80 11.15 -1.35
CA LYS A 78 -17.12 10.96 -0.08
C LYS A 78 -15.60 11.05 -0.26
N TYR A 79 -15.04 10.27 -1.18
CA TYR A 79 -13.58 10.23 -1.40
C TYR A 79 -13.05 11.48 -2.10
N ARG A 80 -13.88 12.18 -2.85
CA ARG A 80 -13.49 13.42 -3.56
C ARG A 80 -13.51 14.66 -2.67
N PHE A 81 -14.45 14.78 -1.73
CA PHE A 81 -14.70 16.02 -1.00
C PHE A 81 -14.58 15.90 0.51
N LEU A 82 -14.67 14.70 1.08
CA LEU A 82 -14.57 14.49 2.51
C LEU A 82 -13.19 13.92 2.87
N ARG A 83 -12.77 14.18 4.10
CA ARG A 83 -11.59 13.51 4.65
C ARG A 83 -11.96 12.07 5.00
N THR A 84 -11.34 11.10 4.33
CA THR A 84 -11.49 9.69 4.62
C THR A 84 -10.55 9.27 5.75
N GLN A 85 -10.86 8.14 6.38
CA GLN A 85 -9.99 7.55 7.39
C GLN A 85 -8.64 7.19 6.75
N LYS A 86 -7.55 7.52 7.42
CA LYS A 86 -6.21 7.09 6.99
C LYS A 86 -6.08 5.58 7.20
N LEU A 87 -5.66 4.90 6.16
CA LEU A 87 -5.39 3.48 6.20
C LEU A 87 -3.88 3.27 6.40
N PRO A 88 -3.43 2.39 7.32
CA PRO A 88 -2.03 2.06 7.46
C PRO A 88 -1.43 1.63 6.11
N PHE A 89 -0.17 1.94 5.86
CA PHE A 89 0.54 1.63 4.61
C PHE A 89 -0.03 2.26 3.32
N VAL A 90 -1.13 2.99 3.38
CA VAL A 90 -1.69 3.71 2.24
C VAL A 90 -1.40 5.20 2.38
N ASP A 91 -0.83 5.79 1.33
CA ASP A 91 -0.60 7.23 1.24
C ASP A 91 -1.88 7.95 0.83
N THR A 92 -2.47 7.54 -0.29
CA THR A 92 -3.75 8.07 -0.77
C THR A 92 -4.58 6.98 -1.45
N MET A 93 -5.90 7.20 -1.47
CA MET A 93 -6.84 6.45 -2.29
C MET A 93 -7.67 7.42 -3.12
N GLU A 94 -7.74 7.20 -4.42
CA GLU A 94 -8.56 7.95 -5.33
C GLU A 94 -9.70 7.08 -5.85
N VAL A 95 -10.93 7.57 -5.67
CA VAL A 95 -12.11 6.88 -6.21
C VAL A 95 -12.61 7.64 -7.43
N SER A 96 -12.70 6.94 -8.54
CA SER A 96 -13.22 7.49 -9.81
C SER A 96 -14.53 6.81 -10.22
N LEU A 97 -15.40 7.58 -10.84
CA LEU A 97 -16.69 7.14 -11.34
C LEU A 97 -16.83 7.57 -12.82
N GLN A 98 -17.00 6.58 -13.70
CA GLN A 98 -17.17 6.88 -15.13
C GLN A 98 -18.65 7.15 -15.45
N PRO A 99 -18.97 8.25 -16.13
CA PRO A 99 -20.36 8.57 -16.50
C PRO A 99 -21.04 7.49 -17.36
N ALA A 100 -20.26 6.76 -18.17
CA ALA A 100 -20.76 5.67 -19.01
C ALA A 100 -21.10 4.39 -18.22
N LYS A 101 -20.55 4.25 -17.01
CA LYS A 101 -20.71 3.08 -16.14
C LYS A 101 -20.95 3.52 -14.69
N PRO A 102 -22.10 4.13 -14.40
CA PRO A 102 -22.36 4.77 -13.11
C PRO A 102 -22.47 3.77 -11.94
N HIS A 103 -22.53 2.48 -12.20
CA HIS A 103 -22.58 1.39 -11.22
C HIS A 103 -21.21 0.74 -10.98
N GLU A 104 -20.14 1.16 -11.69
CA GLU A 104 -18.78 0.66 -11.50
C GLU A 104 -17.92 1.76 -10.88
N LEU A 105 -17.21 1.42 -9.81
CA LEU A 105 -16.20 2.28 -9.18
C LEU A 105 -14.80 1.78 -9.55
N THR A 106 -13.87 2.70 -9.78
CA THR A 106 -12.45 2.37 -9.81
C THR A 106 -11.77 3.04 -8.63
N VAL A 107 -11.06 2.26 -7.84
CA VAL A 107 -10.30 2.69 -6.67
C VAL A 107 -8.82 2.55 -7.00
N GLU A 108 -8.12 3.66 -7.13
CA GLU A 108 -6.67 3.69 -7.27
C GLU A 108 -6.05 3.86 -5.88
N VAL A 109 -5.25 2.88 -5.47
CA VAL A 109 -4.57 2.85 -4.18
C VAL A 109 -3.11 3.21 -4.40
N TYR A 110 -2.63 4.21 -3.66
CA TYR A 110 -1.21 4.58 -3.62
C TYR A 110 -0.65 4.15 -2.27
N GLU A 111 0.06 3.04 -2.27
CA GLU A 111 0.66 2.51 -1.06
C GLU A 111 2.01 3.17 -0.78
N LYS A 112 2.39 3.20 0.50
CA LYS A 112 3.70 3.68 0.93
C LYS A 112 4.75 2.67 0.47
N GLY A 113 5.76 3.15 -0.25
CA GLY A 113 6.88 2.31 -0.70
C GLY A 113 7.73 1.87 0.48
N ILE A 114 7.55 0.62 0.92
CA ILE A 114 8.35 0.02 1.98
C ILE A 114 9.45 -0.87 1.40
N LEU A 115 10.63 -0.91 2.06
CA LEU A 115 11.77 -1.72 1.64
C LEU A 115 12.19 -2.79 2.65
N GLY A 116 11.67 -2.73 3.86
CA GLY A 116 11.97 -3.65 4.94
C GLY A 116 11.40 -3.17 6.26
N TYR A 117 11.54 -3.98 7.29
CA TYR A 117 11.14 -3.60 8.63
C TYR A 117 12.13 -4.10 9.68
N LEU A 118 12.15 -3.40 10.83
CA LEU A 118 12.84 -3.81 12.05
C LEU A 118 11.83 -4.00 13.16
N TYR A 119 12.01 -5.07 13.95
CA TYR A 119 11.24 -5.24 15.17
C TYR A 119 11.76 -4.32 16.27
N ILE A 120 10.89 -3.51 16.85
CA ILE A 120 11.19 -2.55 17.92
C ILE A 120 10.62 -3.08 19.23
N SER A 121 11.48 -3.63 20.08
CA SER A 121 11.08 -4.30 21.31
C SER A 121 10.42 -3.37 22.34
N SER A 122 10.75 -2.08 22.35
CA SER A 122 10.19 -1.11 23.29
C SER A 122 8.70 -0.84 23.08
N ILE A 123 8.20 -1.02 21.86
CA ILE A 123 6.79 -0.79 21.49
C ILE A 123 6.08 -2.07 21.03
N ASP A 124 6.78 -3.22 20.99
CA ASP A 124 6.28 -4.50 20.50
C ASP A 124 5.65 -4.40 19.09
N GLN A 125 6.35 -3.72 18.18
CA GLN A 125 5.90 -3.51 16.80
C GLN A 125 7.05 -3.58 15.81
N ASN A 126 6.71 -3.86 14.56
CA ASN A 126 7.59 -3.77 13.40
C ASN A 126 7.55 -2.34 12.85
N ALA A 127 8.70 -1.71 12.71
CA ALA A 127 8.86 -0.39 12.11
C ALA A 127 9.28 -0.53 10.65
N TYR A 128 8.43 -0.09 9.73
CA TYR A 128 8.64 -0.16 8.29
C TYR A 128 9.30 1.11 7.79
N PHE A 129 10.29 0.97 6.90
CA PHE A 129 11.04 2.10 6.36
C PHE A 129 11.01 2.13 4.82
N ASP A 130 11.10 3.34 4.29
CA ASP A 130 11.15 3.62 2.85
C ASP A 130 12.59 3.59 2.29
N LYS A 131 12.71 3.89 1.00
CA LYS A 131 13.98 3.93 0.26
C LYS A 131 14.99 4.97 0.80
N ASP A 132 14.54 5.96 1.52
CA ASP A 132 15.36 7.03 2.10
C ASP A 132 15.67 6.76 3.59
N GLY A 133 15.13 5.66 4.14
CA GLY A 133 15.32 5.22 5.52
C GLY A 133 14.39 5.91 6.52
N PHE A 134 13.31 6.55 6.05
CA PHE A 134 12.29 7.12 6.94
C PHE A 134 11.32 6.04 7.39
N VAL A 135 10.95 6.07 8.67
CA VAL A 135 9.91 5.19 9.22
C VAL A 135 8.55 5.68 8.72
N VAL A 136 7.90 4.89 7.88
CA VAL A 136 6.63 5.28 7.24
C VAL A 136 5.41 4.70 7.94
N GLU A 137 5.57 3.58 8.68
CA GLU A 137 4.47 2.93 9.40
C GLU A 137 5.01 2.01 10.50
N THR A 138 4.16 1.69 11.50
CA THR A 138 4.42 0.62 12.48
C THR A 138 3.23 -0.33 12.54
N SER A 139 3.48 -1.63 12.73
CA SER A 139 2.44 -2.65 12.84
C SER A 139 2.89 -3.80 13.72
N GLN A 140 1.97 -4.42 14.48
CA GLN A 140 2.21 -5.67 15.18
C GLN A 140 2.24 -6.86 14.22
N GLU A 141 1.46 -6.77 13.14
CA GLU A 141 1.44 -7.81 12.11
C GLU A 141 2.50 -7.53 11.04
N VAL A 142 3.01 -8.59 10.44
CA VAL A 142 3.89 -8.46 9.27
C VAL A 142 3.04 -8.13 8.05
N MET A 143 3.37 -7.01 7.41
CA MET A 143 2.64 -6.48 6.25
C MET A 143 3.58 -6.34 5.05
N GLY A 144 3.07 -6.72 3.88
CA GLY A 144 3.84 -6.67 2.63
C GLY A 144 4.89 -7.78 2.51
N ASP A 145 5.43 -7.91 1.32
CA ASP A 145 6.49 -8.89 1.00
C ASP A 145 7.87 -8.22 1.02
N VAL A 146 8.26 -7.73 2.22
CA VAL A 146 9.54 -7.06 2.43
C VAL A 146 10.34 -7.73 3.56
N PRO A 147 11.68 -7.71 3.49
CA PRO A 147 12.53 -8.42 4.43
C PRO A 147 12.51 -7.84 5.85
N GLU A 148 12.55 -8.75 6.83
CA GLU A 148 12.92 -8.43 8.20
C GLU A 148 14.41 -8.11 8.28
N ILE A 149 14.76 -7.03 8.98
CA ILE A 149 16.15 -6.64 9.23
C ILE A 149 16.56 -7.04 10.64
N GLU A 150 17.53 -7.90 10.74
CA GLU A 150 18.11 -8.35 12.01
C GLU A 150 19.54 -7.83 12.23
N GLY A 151 19.95 -7.74 13.49
CA GLY A 151 21.33 -7.41 13.87
C GLY A 151 21.63 -5.93 13.93
N LEU A 152 20.61 -5.08 13.84
CA LEU A 152 20.67 -3.64 14.10
C LEU A 152 19.89 -3.32 15.36
N THR A 153 20.45 -2.46 16.21
CA THR A 153 19.80 -2.03 17.44
C THR A 153 19.09 -0.71 17.20
N CYS A 154 17.78 -0.70 17.47
CA CYS A 154 16.95 0.50 17.42
C CYS A 154 16.01 0.49 18.63
N ASP A 155 16.21 1.39 19.58
CA ASP A 155 15.45 1.41 20.84
C ASP A 155 14.09 2.11 20.71
N SER A 156 13.98 3.05 19.78
CA SER A 156 12.74 3.81 19.56
C SER A 156 12.68 4.33 18.13
N VAL A 157 11.46 4.55 17.63
CA VAL A 157 11.23 5.13 16.31
C VAL A 157 10.19 6.24 16.38
N ILE A 158 10.29 7.20 15.46
CA ILE A 158 9.31 8.26 15.27
C ILE A 158 8.85 8.19 13.82
N LEU A 159 7.53 8.17 13.61
CA LEU A 159 6.97 8.16 12.26
C LEU A 159 7.42 9.40 11.47
N TYR A 160 7.79 9.16 10.24
CA TYR A 160 8.29 10.15 9.28
C TYR A 160 9.66 10.76 9.64
N GLU A 161 10.40 10.12 10.56
CA GLU A 161 11.80 10.41 10.82
C GLU A 161 12.69 9.24 10.37
N LYS A 162 13.96 9.50 10.15
CA LYS A 162 14.93 8.45 9.79
C LYS A 162 15.10 7.47 10.93
N LEU A 163 15.32 6.19 10.56
CA LEU A 163 15.70 5.15 11.50
C LEU A 163 16.91 5.61 12.33
N PRO A 164 16.77 5.70 13.67
CA PRO A 164 17.82 6.21 14.54
C PRO A 164 18.86 5.10 14.86
N LEU A 165 19.57 4.63 13.85
CA LEU A 165 20.64 3.66 14.02
C LEU A 165 21.91 4.34 14.53
N ALA A 166 22.64 3.68 15.42
CA ALA A 166 23.88 4.19 15.96
C ALA A 166 25.00 4.37 14.90
N ASN A 167 24.87 3.66 13.77
CA ASN A 167 25.83 3.67 12.68
C ASN A 167 25.19 4.08 11.35
N ASP A 168 25.42 5.30 10.90
CA ASP A 168 24.93 5.81 9.61
C ASP A 168 25.37 4.96 8.40
N MET A 169 26.54 4.33 8.48
CA MET A 169 27.03 3.47 7.41
C MET A 169 26.20 2.17 7.33
N ALA A 170 25.75 1.65 8.48
CA ALA A 170 24.87 0.48 8.51
C ALA A 170 23.56 0.77 7.78
N LEU A 171 22.92 1.90 8.07
CA LEU A 171 21.70 2.33 7.37
C LEU A 171 21.94 2.47 5.87
N LYS A 172 23.03 3.14 5.48
CA LYS A 172 23.37 3.34 4.06
C LYS A 172 23.57 2.02 3.32
N ASN A 173 24.31 1.08 3.91
CA ASN A 173 24.58 -0.23 3.31
C ASN A 173 23.30 -1.07 3.21
N LEU A 174 22.46 -1.02 4.24
CA LEU A 174 21.17 -1.69 4.27
C LEU A 174 20.24 -1.16 3.17
N LEU A 175 20.08 0.16 3.07
CA LEU A 175 19.26 0.78 2.03
C LEU A 175 19.78 0.46 0.62
N ALA A 176 21.09 0.46 0.43
CA ALA A 176 21.67 0.07 -0.85
C ALA A 176 21.35 -1.40 -1.20
N LEU A 177 21.40 -2.32 -0.22
CA LEU A 177 21.07 -3.71 -0.44
C LEU A 177 19.58 -3.89 -0.73
N THR A 178 18.68 -3.33 0.10
CA THR A 178 17.23 -3.49 -0.07
C THR A 178 16.72 -2.90 -1.38
N GLN A 179 17.23 -1.72 -1.80
CA GLN A 179 16.91 -1.12 -3.09
C GLN A 179 17.38 -2.00 -4.27
N LEU A 180 18.56 -2.64 -4.16
CA LEU A 180 19.05 -3.54 -5.20
C LEU A 180 18.24 -4.83 -5.26
N LEU A 181 17.85 -5.41 -4.11
CA LEU A 181 16.98 -6.59 -4.07
C LEU A 181 15.63 -6.30 -4.73
N GLN A 182 15.01 -5.16 -4.40
CA GLN A 182 13.76 -4.73 -5.04
C GLN A 182 13.95 -4.50 -6.55
N LYS A 183 15.00 -3.75 -6.95
CA LYS A 183 15.27 -3.44 -8.36
C LYS A 183 15.43 -4.69 -9.23
N TYR A 184 16.03 -5.74 -8.69
CA TYR A 184 16.28 -7.00 -9.39
C TYR A 184 15.26 -8.09 -9.07
N GLU A 185 14.16 -7.73 -8.39
CA GLU A 185 13.05 -8.62 -8.02
C GLU A 185 13.53 -9.89 -7.31
N ILE A 186 14.52 -9.74 -6.43
CA ILE A 186 15.10 -10.84 -5.66
C ILE A 186 14.31 -10.99 -4.37
N PRO A 187 13.59 -12.12 -4.17
CA PRO A 187 12.83 -12.35 -2.94
C PRO A 187 13.79 -12.49 -1.75
N ALA A 188 13.50 -11.79 -0.68
CA ALA A 188 14.25 -11.85 0.57
C ALA A 188 13.27 -11.79 1.73
N GLU A 189 13.24 -12.82 2.56
CA GLU A 189 12.39 -12.87 3.76
C GLU A 189 13.08 -12.17 4.94
N ARG A 190 14.43 -12.20 4.94
CA ARG A 190 15.22 -11.64 6.05
C ARG A 190 16.61 -11.22 5.59
N ILE A 191 17.10 -10.13 6.16
CA ILE A 191 18.46 -9.64 6.00
C ILE A 191 19.09 -9.54 7.38
N LYS A 192 20.19 -10.24 7.61
CA LYS A 192 20.98 -10.09 8.82
C LYS A 192 22.18 -9.17 8.56
N TYR A 193 22.26 -8.09 9.33
CA TYR A 193 23.40 -7.20 9.34
C TYR A 193 24.29 -7.47 10.54
N GLU A 194 25.58 -7.56 10.37
CA GLU A 194 26.55 -7.71 11.44
C GLU A 194 27.31 -6.41 11.65
N GLU A 195 26.99 -5.68 12.71
CA GLU A 195 27.54 -4.33 12.95
C GLU A 195 29.06 -4.31 13.05
N ALA A 196 29.68 -5.35 13.64
CA ALA A 196 31.13 -5.41 13.86
C ALA A 196 31.94 -5.51 12.56
N SER A 197 31.42 -6.21 11.55
CA SER A 197 32.12 -6.45 10.27
C SER A 197 31.52 -5.69 9.10
N GLY A 198 30.30 -5.15 9.25
CA GLY A 198 29.51 -4.58 8.16
C GLY A 198 29.03 -5.64 7.17
N SER A 199 29.06 -6.92 7.55
CA SER A 199 28.66 -8.03 6.69
C SER A 199 27.15 -8.18 6.64
N MET A 200 26.64 -8.52 5.46
CA MET A 200 25.22 -8.73 5.19
C MET A 200 24.97 -10.17 4.73
N THR A 201 23.92 -10.78 5.25
CA THR A 201 23.44 -12.10 4.85
C THR A 201 21.98 -11.98 4.47
N VAL A 202 21.62 -12.46 3.28
CA VAL A 202 20.24 -12.49 2.77
C VAL A 202 19.70 -13.92 2.86
N TYR A 203 18.48 -14.06 3.36
CA TYR A 203 17.74 -15.30 3.39
C TYR A 203 16.64 -15.26 2.34
N SER A 204 16.69 -16.18 1.38
CA SER A 204 15.75 -16.31 0.28
C SER A 204 15.28 -17.76 0.18
N GLY A 205 14.09 -18.05 0.68
CA GLY A 205 13.56 -19.40 0.80
C GLY A 205 14.49 -20.32 1.58
N LYS A 206 15.02 -21.32 0.92
CA LYS A 206 15.94 -22.29 1.53
C LYS A 206 17.43 -21.94 1.30
N ILE A 207 17.71 -20.82 0.66
CA ILE A 207 19.06 -20.39 0.33
C ILE A 207 19.49 -19.29 1.30
N THR A 208 20.67 -19.45 1.89
CA THR A 208 21.36 -18.42 2.66
C THR A 208 22.42 -17.81 1.75
N VAL A 209 22.35 -16.52 1.50
CA VAL A 209 23.31 -15.81 0.65
C VAL A 209 24.22 -14.97 1.53
N LEU A 210 25.48 -15.33 1.60
CA LEU A 210 26.51 -14.52 2.26
C LEU A 210 26.99 -13.43 1.31
N VAL A 211 26.45 -12.22 1.47
CA VAL A 211 26.79 -11.07 0.62
C VAL A 211 28.13 -10.45 1.02
N GLY A 212 28.46 -10.55 2.34
CA GLY A 212 29.62 -9.88 2.92
C GLY A 212 29.39 -8.36 3.05
N ASN A 213 30.47 -7.59 2.98
CA ASN A 213 30.40 -6.14 3.04
C ASN A 213 29.81 -5.50 1.77
N ALA A 214 29.65 -4.17 1.78
CA ALA A 214 29.07 -3.42 0.68
C ALA A 214 29.96 -3.26 -0.56
N ASP A 215 31.19 -3.81 -0.56
CA ASP A 215 32.08 -3.74 -1.69
C ASP A 215 31.50 -4.49 -2.90
N ASN A 216 31.46 -3.85 -4.05
CA ASN A 216 30.88 -4.38 -5.28
C ASN A 216 29.43 -4.87 -5.15
N LEU A 217 28.66 -4.29 -4.22
CA LEU A 217 27.32 -4.74 -3.87
C LEU A 217 26.39 -4.88 -5.10
N ALA A 218 26.38 -3.86 -5.97
CA ALA A 218 25.54 -3.87 -7.15
C ALA A 218 25.85 -5.04 -8.10
N GLN A 219 27.14 -5.35 -8.29
CA GLN A 219 27.57 -6.46 -9.13
C GLN A 219 27.23 -7.82 -8.47
N LYS A 220 27.41 -7.95 -7.15
CA LYS A 220 27.03 -9.15 -6.40
C LYS A 220 25.55 -9.45 -6.56
N ILE A 221 24.68 -8.44 -6.35
CA ILE A 221 23.24 -8.60 -6.44
C ILE A 221 22.77 -8.81 -7.88
N MET A 222 23.36 -8.14 -8.86
CA MET A 222 23.08 -8.42 -10.28
C MET A 222 23.39 -9.87 -10.65
N ARG A 223 24.46 -10.46 -10.12
CA ARG A 223 24.78 -11.89 -10.35
C ARG A 223 23.80 -12.81 -9.62
N LEU A 224 23.38 -12.44 -8.41
CA LEU A 224 22.42 -13.19 -7.63
C LEU A 224 21.11 -13.38 -8.38
N GLN A 225 20.64 -12.39 -9.12
CA GLN A 225 19.44 -12.46 -9.96
C GLN A 225 19.50 -13.64 -10.95
N TYR A 226 20.67 -13.92 -11.53
CA TYR A 226 20.81 -15.03 -12.49
C TYR A 226 21.10 -16.38 -11.84
N ILE A 227 21.67 -16.39 -10.64
CA ILE A 227 22.08 -17.62 -9.96
C ILE A 227 20.91 -18.20 -9.14
N LEU A 228 20.13 -17.34 -8.47
CA LEU A 228 19.11 -17.80 -7.55
C LEU A 228 18.04 -18.69 -8.20
N PRO A 229 17.53 -18.42 -9.42
CA PRO A 229 16.59 -19.29 -10.09
C PRO A 229 17.16 -20.70 -10.41
N GLN A 230 18.48 -20.80 -10.61
CA GLN A 230 19.15 -22.10 -10.86
C GLN A 230 19.30 -22.95 -9.60
N LEU A 231 19.06 -22.34 -8.44
CA LEU A 231 19.10 -22.98 -7.13
C LEU A 231 17.70 -23.31 -6.60
N GLU A 232 16.67 -23.11 -7.40
CA GLU A 232 15.30 -23.45 -7.02
C GLU A 232 15.18 -24.91 -6.55
N GLY A 233 14.46 -25.13 -5.45
CA GLY A 233 14.32 -26.45 -4.83
C GLY A 233 15.53 -26.95 -4.06
N LYS A 234 16.70 -26.30 -4.16
CA LYS A 234 17.89 -26.63 -3.39
C LYS A 234 17.88 -25.95 -2.02
N LYS A 235 18.71 -26.48 -1.10
CA LYS A 235 18.94 -25.87 0.22
C LYS A 235 20.44 -25.78 0.46
N GLY A 236 20.92 -24.61 0.83
CA GLY A 236 22.36 -24.42 1.07
C GLY A 236 22.76 -22.97 1.24
N THR A 237 24.06 -22.74 1.16
CA THR A 237 24.67 -21.42 1.32
C THR A 237 25.37 -21.03 0.02
N LEU A 238 25.06 -19.85 -0.46
CA LEU A 238 25.70 -19.22 -1.61
C LEU A 238 26.70 -18.18 -1.11
N HIS A 239 27.94 -18.30 -1.53
CA HIS A 239 29.06 -17.46 -1.10
C HIS A 239 29.31 -16.35 -2.13
N LEU A 240 28.93 -15.12 -1.79
CA LEU A 240 29.24 -13.91 -2.57
C LEU A 240 30.22 -12.97 -1.86
N GLU A 241 30.55 -13.25 -0.60
CA GLU A 241 31.40 -12.41 0.22
C GLU A 241 32.84 -12.25 -0.31
N SER A 242 33.31 -13.30 -0.95
CA SER A 242 34.66 -13.34 -1.55
C SER A 242 34.71 -12.85 -3.00
N TRP A 243 33.55 -12.54 -3.59
CA TRP A 243 33.48 -12.14 -4.98
C TRP A 243 34.08 -10.72 -5.18
N THR A 244 34.99 -10.61 -6.14
CA THR A 244 35.55 -9.35 -6.65
C THR A 244 35.51 -9.34 -8.18
N SER A 245 35.86 -8.21 -8.79
CA SER A 245 35.99 -8.12 -10.26
C SER A 245 37.09 -9.03 -10.84
N GLU A 246 38.06 -9.43 -10.01
CA GLU A 246 39.20 -10.28 -10.38
C GLU A 246 38.95 -11.77 -10.10
N THR A 247 38.16 -12.07 -9.05
CA THR A 247 37.79 -13.44 -8.66
C THR A 247 36.32 -13.68 -9.02
N THR A 248 36.09 -14.52 -10.02
CA THR A 248 34.73 -14.73 -10.57
C THR A 248 34.01 -15.93 -9.98
N ASP A 249 34.66 -16.70 -9.09
CA ASP A 249 34.09 -17.92 -8.54
C ASP A 249 33.04 -17.65 -7.47
N ILE A 250 31.83 -18.05 -7.73
CA ILE A 250 30.70 -18.04 -6.79
C ILE A 250 30.45 -19.49 -6.38
N ILE A 251 30.55 -19.78 -5.09
CA ILE A 251 30.45 -21.13 -4.56
C ILE A 251 29.09 -21.34 -3.90
N PHE A 252 28.41 -22.41 -4.31
CA PHE A 252 27.22 -22.89 -3.62
C PHE A 252 27.55 -24.15 -2.82
N VAL A 253 27.33 -24.12 -1.52
CA VAL A 253 27.51 -25.25 -0.59
C VAL A 253 26.15 -25.85 -0.24
N PRO A 254 25.77 -27.02 -0.78
CA PRO A 254 24.51 -27.64 -0.44
C PRO A 254 24.47 -28.09 1.02
N LYS A 255 23.34 -27.85 1.70
CA LYS A 255 23.13 -28.40 3.05
C LYS A 255 22.79 -29.88 2.93
N LYS A 256 23.64 -30.77 3.47
CA LYS A 256 23.40 -32.20 3.48
C LYS A 256 22.09 -32.51 4.19
N SER A 257 21.16 -33.19 3.51
CA SER A 257 19.99 -33.77 4.15
C SER A 257 20.46 -34.78 5.21
N LYS A 258 20.12 -34.58 6.49
CA LYS A 258 20.26 -35.66 7.46
C LYS A 258 19.32 -36.77 7.01
N LYS A 259 19.85 -37.87 6.47
CA LYS A 259 19.10 -39.11 6.35
C LYS A 259 18.68 -39.51 7.76
N SER A 260 17.38 -39.44 8.07
CA SER A 260 16.85 -40.09 9.26
C SER A 260 17.14 -41.58 9.13
N LYS A 261 17.90 -42.09 10.08
CA LYS A 261 18.03 -43.52 10.32
C LYS A 261 16.76 -44.04 10.97
#